data_cc73088e338a153d2c821aec488ede0d
#
_entry.id   cc73088e338a153d2c821aec488ede0d
#
_cell.length_a   1.000
_cell.length_b   1.000
_cell.length_c   1.000
_cell.angle_alpha   90.00
_cell.angle_beta   90.00
_cell.angle_gamma   90.00
#
_symmetry.space_group_name_H-M   'P 1'
#
loop_
_entity.id
_entity.type
_entity.pdbx_description
1 polymer ?
#
loop_
_entity_poly.entity_id
_entity_poly.type
_entity_poly.pdbx_seq_one_letter_code
_entity_poly.pdbx_strand_id
1 'polypeptide(L)'
;MKPRTFTQADRDFAERVFARVADSTRAPGGGVCRPSYGRNESVAWHIVAGEATARGLLVHADAACNLVVSNDPATFEYNHCGRRATWIGSHLDSVPNGGNYDGLAGVVAAVLVVAKAKERRLDLPLVGVGLRGEESAWFGVPYLG
;
A
#
# COMPACT_ATOMS: atom_id res chain seq x y z
N MET A 1 -3.29 -28.58 8.00
CA MET A 1 -3.81 -27.85 6.83
C MET A 1 -2.61 -27.36 6.03
N LYS A 2 -2.45 -27.73 4.75
CA LYS A 2 -1.34 -27.21 3.93
C LYS A 2 -1.50 -25.68 3.81
N PRO A 3 -0.43 -24.90 4.02
CA PRO A 3 -0.50 -23.46 3.79
C PRO A 3 -0.91 -23.24 2.32
N ARG A 4 -2.00 -22.50 2.11
CA ARG A 4 -2.41 -22.13 0.77
C ARG A 4 -1.46 -21.05 0.28
N THR A 5 -0.60 -21.39 -0.63
CA THR A 5 0.25 -20.47 -1.39
C THR A 5 -0.58 -19.39 -2.07
N PHE A 6 0.02 -18.23 -2.34
CA PHE A 6 -0.56 -17.23 -3.21
C PHE A 6 -0.91 -17.82 -4.58
N THR A 7 -2.02 -17.39 -5.14
CA THR A 7 -2.51 -17.83 -6.45
C THR A 7 -1.77 -17.11 -7.58
N GLN A 8 -1.94 -17.60 -8.82
CA GLN A 8 -1.41 -16.86 -9.99
C GLN A 8 -2.02 -15.45 -10.06
N ALA A 9 -3.33 -15.29 -9.81
CA ALA A 9 -3.97 -13.98 -9.78
C ALA A 9 -3.37 -13.01 -8.74
N ASP A 10 -2.82 -13.51 -7.64
CA ASP A 10 -2.13 -12.66 -6.66
C ASP A 10 -0.76 -12.21 -7.18
N ARG A 11 -0.05 -13.07 -7.89
CA ARG A 11 1.22 -12.71 -8.55
C ARG A 11 0.97 -11.70 -9.66
N ASP A 12 -0.01 -11.95 -10.53
CA ASP A 12 -0.37 -11.03 -11.61
C ASP A 12 -0.76 -9.64 -11.07
N PHE A 13 -1.44 -9.60 -9.92
CA PHE A 13 -1.72 -8.34 -9.22
C PHE A 13 -0.42 -7.62 -8.82
N ALA A 14 0.49 -8.31 -8.13
CA ALA A 14 1.74 -7.71 -7.67
C ALA A 14 2.58 -7.21 -8.86
N GLU A 15 2.73 -8.03 -9.89
CA GLU A 15 3.45 -7.68 -11.12
C GLU A 15 2.86 -6.46 -11.82
N ARG A 16 1.52 -6.38 -11.94
CA ARG A 16 0.85 -5.21 -12.53
C ARG A 16 1.11 -3.94 -11.72
N VAL A 17 1.01 -4.01 -10.39
CA VAL A 17 1.28 -2.82 -9.54
C VAL A 17 2.71 -2.37 -9.71
N PHE A 18 3.67 -3.28 -9.60
CA PHE A 18 5.09 -2.96 -9.74
C PHE A 18 5.42 -2.38 -11.11
N ALA A 19 4.90 -2.98 -12.19
CA ALA A 19 5.14 -2.49 -13.54
C ALA A 19 4.54 -1.09 -13.75
N ARG A 20 3.27 -0.88 -13.39
CA ARG A 20 2.59 0.41 -13.56
C ARG A 20 3.26 1.52 -12.75
N VAL A 21 3.66 1.25 -11.51
CA VAL A 21 4.36 2.24 -10.69
C VAL A 21 5.74 2.54 -11.27
N ALA A 22 6.53 1.52 -11.65
CA ALA A 22 7.84 1.74 -12.28
C ALA A 22 7.73 2.59 -13.54
N ASP A 23 6.81 2.26 -14.44
CA ASP A 23 6.64 2.98 -15.71
C ASP A 23 6.21 4.43 -15.51
N SER A 24 5.37 4.69 -14.49
CA SER A 24 4.86 6.02 -14.20
C SER A 24 5.83 6.90 -13.39
N THR A 25 6.84 6.31 -12.75
CA THR A 25 7.73 7.02 -11.81
C THR A 25 9.22 6.84 -12.12
N ARG A 26 9.54 6.40 -13.35
CA ARG A 26 10.90 6.16 -13.81
C ARG A 26 11.77 7.42 -13.69
N ALA A 27 12.94 7.25 -13.13
CA ALA A 27 13.93 8.33 -13.02
C ALA A 27 14.82 8.40 -14.28
N PRO A 28 15.23 9.60 -14.72
CA PRO A 28 16.12 9.73 -15.87
C PRO A 28 17.47 8.99 -15.71
N GLY A 29 17.97 8.89 -14.48
CA GLY A 29 19.22 8.20 -14.14
C GLY A 29 19.09 6.69 -13.93
N GLY A 30 17.90 6.12 -14.17
CA GLY A 30 17.58 4.74 -13.85
C GLY A 30 16.85 4.61 -12.50
N GLY A 31 16.24 3.44 -12.25
CA GLY A 31 15.39 3.25 -11.08
C GLY A 31 14.10 4.06 -11.13
N VAL A 32 13.55 4.36 -9.96
CA VAL A 32 12.33 5.17 -9.78
C VAL A 32 12.62 6.40 -8.91
N CYS A 33 11.76 7.39 -9.02
CA CYS A 33 11.82 8.58 -8.18
C CYS A 33 10.41 8.96 -7.74
N ARG A 34 10.10 8.75 -6.46
CA ARG A 34 8.82 9.07 -5.83
C ARG A 34 9.03 10.01 -4.64
N PRO A 35 9.26 11.32 -4.90
CA PRO A 35 9.45 12.29 -3.83
C PRO A 35 8.30 12.28 -2.83
N SER A 36 8.63 12.29 -1.54
CA SER A 36 7.65 12.36 -0.44
C SER A 36 6.67 13.50 -0.66
N TYR A 37 5.37 13.22 -0.57
CA TYR A 37 4.25 14.14 -0.88
C TYR A 37 4.26 14.70 -2.30
N GLY A 38 5.11 14.16 -3.18
CA GLY A 38 5.20 14.58 -4.57
C GLY A 38 4.19 13.91 -5.49
N ARG A 39 4.20 14.37 -6.75
CA ARG A 39 3.30 13.84 -7.79
C ARG A 39 3.48 12.34 -8.00
N ASN A 40 4.73 11.86 -8.08
CA ASN A 40 5.00 10.46 -8.39
C ASN A 40 4.61 9.51 -7.25
N GLU A 41 4.79 9.93 -5.99
CA GLU A 41 4.26 9.20 -4.85
C GLU A 41 2.72 9.13 -4.90
N SER A 42 2.06 10.26 -5.24
CA SER A 42 0.61 10.29 -5.42
C SER A 42 0.13 9.38 -6.57
N VAL A 43 0.91 9.27 -7.64
CA VAL A 43 0.62 8.32 -8.72
C VAL A 43 0.70 6.87 -8.21
N ALA A 44 1.72 6.51 -7.44
CA ALA A 44 1.82 5.20 -6.81
C ALA A 44 0.62 4.93 -5.88
N TRP A 45 0.24 5.92 -5.06
CA TRP A 45 -0.94 5.87 -4.19
C TRP A 45 -2.20 5.52 -4.99
N HIS A 46 -2.49 6.25 -6.09
CA HIS A 46 -3.67 6.02 -6.91
C HIS A 46 -3.66 4.66 -7.62
N ILE A 47 -2.50 4.20 -8.06
CA ILE A 47 -2.37 2.87 -8.69
C ILE A 47 -2.74 1.78 -7.68
N VAL A 48 -2.16 1.82 -6.47
CA VAL A 48 -2.43 0.82 -5.43
C VAL A 48 -3.89 0.90 -4.97
N ALA A 49 -4.42 2.11 -4.76
CA ALA A 49 -5.81 2.34 -4.37
C ALA A 49 -6.80 1.75 -5.39
N GLY A 50 -6.59 2.01 -6.67
CA GLY A 50 -7.44 1.47 -7.74
C GLY A 50 -7.42 -0.05 -7.80
N GLU A 51 -6.24 -0.66 -7.67
CA GLU A 51 -6.10 -2.12 -7.66
C GLU A 51 -6.69 -2.77 -6.38
N ALA A 52 -6.59 -2.11 -5.23
CA ALA A 52 -7.24 -2.55 -3.99
C ALA A 52 -8.78 -2.47 -4.10
N THR A 53 -9.30 -1.38 -4.66
CA THR A 53 -10.72 -1.20 -4.94
C THR A 53 -11.25 -2.25 -5.90
N ALA A 54 -10.51 -2.58 -6.96
CA ALA A 54 -10.87 -3.63 -7.90
C ALA A 54 -10.97 -5.03 -7.25
N ARG A 55 -10.28 -5.24 -6.13
CA ARG A 55 -10.42 -6.44 -5.28
C ARG A 55 -11.56 -6.32 -4.25
N GLY A 56 -12.35 -5.25 -4.34
CA GLY A 56 -13.48 -4.98 -3.45
C GLY A 56 -13.06 -4.59 -2.04
N LEU A 57 -11.84 -4.12 -1.81
CA LEU A 57 -11.39 -3.58 -0.54
C LEU A 57 -11.90 -2.16 -0.35
N LEU A 58 -12.05 -1.77 0.90
CA LEU A 58 -12.35 -0.39 1.26
C LEU A 58 -11.05 0.41 1.25
N VAL A 59 -11.10 1.60 0.68
CA VAL A 59 -9.92 2.47 0.51
C VAL A 59 -10.28 3.89 0.92
N HIS A 60 -9.43 4.53 1.71
CA HIS A 60 -9.52 5.96 2.01
C HIS A 60 -8.13 6.56 2.26
N ALA A 61 -8.06 7.88 2.33
CA ALA A 61 -6.90 8.60 2.81
C ALA A 61 -7.14 9.03 4.26
N ASP A 62 -6.15 8.86 5.13
CA ASP A 62 -6.19 9.42 6.47
C ASP A 62 -5.85 10.93 6.47
N ALA A 63 -5.76 11.55 7.66
CA ALA A 63 -5.47 12.98 7.81
C ALA A 63 -4.07 13.38 7.30
N ALA A 64 -3.11 12.46 7.28
CA ALA A 64 -1.78 12.64 6.71
C ALA A 64 -1.72 12.24 5.22
N CYS A 65 -2.85 11.93 4.62
CA CYS A 65 -2.99 11.44 3.25
C CYS A 65 -2.34 10.07 3.00
N ASN A 66 -2.10 9.28 4.02
CA ASN A 66 -1.67 7.89 3.85
C ASN A 66 -2.76 7.08 3.15
N LEU A 67 -2.34 6.08 2.38
CA LEU A 67 -3.26 5.09 1.84
C LEU A 67 -3.70 4.14 2.95
N VAL A 68 -4.99 4.02 3.18
CA VAL A 68 -5.56 3.07 4.14
C VAL A 68 -6.50 2.13 3.40
N VAL A 69 -6.28 0.82 3.55
CA VAL A 69 -7.04 -0.25 2.89
C VAL A 69 -7.57 -1.22 3.94
N SER A 70 -8.84 -1.57 3.89
CA SER A 70 -9.42 -2.50 4.86
C SER A 70 -10.38 -3.52 4.23
N ASN A 71 -10.57 -4.63 4.93
CA ASN A 71 -11.59 -5.63 4.64
C ASN A 71 -12.90 -5.43 5.42
N ASP A 72 -12.93 -4.49 6.39
CA ASP A 72 -14.04 -4.27 7.30
C ASP A 72 -14.33 -2.77 7.46
N PRO A 73 -15.57 -2.30 7.18
CA PRO A 73 -15.96 -0.89 7.37
C PRO A 73 -15.73 -0.38 8.78
N ALA A 74 -15.93 -1.23 9.79
CA ALA A 74 -15.77 -0.85 11.19
C ALA A 74 -14.34 -0.44 11.56
N THR A 75 -13.34 -0.79 10.75
CA THR A 75 -11.95 -0.37 10.97
C THR A 75 -11.72 1.12 10.68
N PHE A 76 -12.62 1.77 9.92
CA PHE A 76 -12.58 3.21 9.62
C PHE A 76 -13.34 4.05 10.64
N GLU A 77 -14.22 3.45 11.41
CA GLU A 77 -14.95 4.11 12.49
C GLU A 77 -14.09 4.12 13.76
N TYR A 78 -13.22 5.09 13.88
CA TYR A 78 -12.19 5.21 14.91
C TYR A 78 -12.68 5.11 16.37
N ASN A 79 -14.00 5.15 16.62
CA ASN A 79 -14.53 5.27 17.96
C ASN A 79 -15.63 4.25 18.37
N HIS A 80 -16.02 3.27 17.56
CA HIS A 80 -17.29 2.59 17.87
C HIS A 80 -17.31 1.06 17.93
N CYS A 81 -16.29 0.33 17.52
CA CYS A 81 -16.45 -1.12 17.48
C CYS A 81 -15.77 -1.92 18.59
N GLY A 82 -15.00 -1.29 19.46
CA GLY A 82 -14.29 -2.02 20.55
C GLY A 82 -13.29 -3.09 20.08
N ARG A 83 -13.18 -3.33 18.77
CA ARG A 83 -12.28 -4.32 18.17
C ARG A 83 -10.98 -3.66 17.74
N ARG A 84 -9.88 -4.25 18.16
CA ARG A 84 -8.56 -3.81 17.72
C ARG A 84 -8.28 -4.35 16.32
N ALA A 85 -7.96 -3.47 15.36
CA ALA A 85 -7.45 -3.87 14.06
C ALA A 85 -5.95 -4.12 14.09
N THR A 86 -5.49 -5.09 13.29
CA THR A 86 -4.06 -5.29 13.03
C THR A 86 -3.66 -4.46 11.81
N TRP A 87 -2.66 -3.60 11.99
CA TRP A 87 -2.12 -2.75 10.94
C TRP A 87 -0.86 -3.37 10.35
N ILE A 88 -0.78 -3.41 9.03
CA ILE A 88 0.35 -3.93 8.26
C ILE A 88 0.61 -3.01 7.07
N GLY A 89 1.85 -2.73 6.77
CA GLY A 89 2.15 -1.89 5.62
C GLY A 89 3.60 -1.50 5.49
N SER A 90 3.82 -0.50 4.67
CA SER A 90 5.11 0.13 4.40
C SER A 90 4.84 1.51 3.79
N HIS A 91 5.79 2.06 3.02
CA HIS A 91 5.70 3.39 2.42
C HIS A 91 5.59 3.39 0.90
N LEU A 92 5.19 4.54 0.34
CA LEU A 92 4.96 4.73 -1.09
C LEU A 92 6.03 5.60 -1.75
N ASP A 93 6.68 6.48 -1.01
CA ASP A 93 7.78 7.29 -1.52
C ASP A 93 9.05 6.45 -1.78
N SER A 94 10.07 7.03 -2.36
CA SER A 94 11.38 6.43 -2.58
C SER A 94 12.45 7.50 -2.59
N VAL A 95 13.68 7.11 -2.31
CA VAL A 95 14.86 7.96 -2.55
C VAL A 95 15.01 8.29 -4.05
N PRO A 96 15.77 9.34 -4.40
CA PRO A 96 16.13 9.62 -5.80
C PRO A 96 16.85 8.42 -6.44
N ASN A 97 16.44 8.06 -7.66
CA ASN A 97 16.96 6.88 -8.37
C ASN A 97 16.88 5.58 -7.56
N GLY A 98 15.82 5.45 -6.73
CA GLY A 98 15.62 4.35 -5.82
C GLY A 98 15.17 3.06 -6.48
N GLY A 99 15.07 2.02 -5.69
CA GLY A 99 14.51 0.72 -6.09
C GLY A 99 12.98 0.78 -6.21
N ASN A 100 12.43 0.12 -7.22
CA ASN A 100 10.96 0.08 -7.39
C ASN A 100 10.24 -0.66 -6.27
N TYR A 101 10.91 -1.61 -5.64
CA TYR A 101 10.32 -2.48 -4.60
C TYR A 101 10.44 -1.90 -3.19
N ASP A 102 11.34 -0.93 -3.00
CA ASP A 102 11.51 -0.27 -1.71
C ASP A 102 10.20 0.41 -1.28
N GLY A 103 9.76 0.13 -0.05
CA GLY A 103 8.45 0.49 0.47
C GLY A 103 7.28 -0.19 -0.25
N LEU A 104 7.21 -0.06 -1.56
CA LEU A 104 6.09 -0.53 -2.38
C LEU A 104 5.80 -2.03 -2.22
N ALA A 105 6.83 -2.88 -2.05
CA ALA A 105 6.63 -4.31 -1.87
C ALA A 105 5.86 -4.61 -0.57
N GLY A 106 6.15 -3.88 0.50
CA GLY A 106 5.43 -4.01 1.76
C GLY A 106 3.98 -3.57 1.65
N VAL A 107 3.70 -2.48 0.91
CA VAL A 107 2.32 -2.01 0.65
C VAL A 107 1.55 -3.04 -0.20
N VAL A 108 2.15 -3.58 -1.26
CA VAL A 108 1.54 -4.63 -2.09
C VAL A 108 1.25 -5.88 -1.27
N ALA A 109 2.18 -6.30 -0.42
CA ALA A 109 1.98 -7.45 0.47
C ALA A 109 0.82 -7.19 1.45
N ALA A 110 0.73 -5.99 2.02
CA ALA A 110 -0.36 -5.60 2.91
C ALA A 110 -1.73 -5.70 2.22
N VAL A 111 -1.87 -5.14 1.02
CA VAL A 111 -3.10 -5.23 0.22
C VAL A 111 -3.48 -6.69 -0.04
N LEU A 112 -2.50 -7.54 -0.40
CA LEU A 112 -2.75 -8.96 -0.62
C LEU A 112 -3.21 -9.68 0.64
N VAL A 113 -2.61 -9.40 1.80
CA VAL A 113 -3.02 -10.01 3.09
C VAL A 113 -4.45 -9.61 3.45
N VAL A 114 -4.79 -8.32 3.32
CA VAL A 114 -6.16 -7.80 3.57
C VAL A 114 -7.15 -8.45 2.61
N ALA A 115 -6.82 -8.55 1.31
CA ALA A 115 -7.66 -9.21 0.31
C ALA A 115 -7.88 -10.69 0.64
N LYS A 116 -6.82 -11.41 1.05
CA LYS A 116 -6.93 -12.83 1.43
C LYS A 116 -7.78 -13.04 2.68
N ALA A 117 -7.70 -12.15 3.65
CA ALA A 117 -8.57 -12.22 4.83
C ALA A 117 -10.05 -12.08 4.41
N LYS A 118 -10.36 -11.13 3.53
CA LYS A 118 -11.70 -10.95 2.96
C LYS A 118 -12.17 -12.18 2.17
N GLU A 119 -11.38 -12.65 1.22
CA GLU A 119 -11.70 -13.82 0.40
C GLU A 119 -12.00 -15.06 1.24
N ARG A 120 -11.27 -15.24 2.33
CA ARG A 120 -11.43 -16.36 3.27
C ARG A 120 -12.47 -16.13 4.34
N ARG A 121 -13.13 -14.98 4.35
CA ARG A 121 -14.11 -14.57 5.36
C ARG A 121 -13.56 -14.73 6.78
N LEU A 122 -12.30 -14.35 6.99
CA LEU A 122 -11.70 -14.38 8.31
C LEU A 122 -12.30 -13.27 9.17
N ASP A 123 -12.75 -13.61 10.37
CA ASP A 123 -13.17 -12.63 11.37
C ASP A 123 -11.93 -11.97 12.01
N LEU A 124 -11.20 -11.24 11.20
CA LEU A 124 -9.96 -10.58 11.55
C LEU A 124 -9.94 -9.19 10.92
N PRO A 125 -10.16 -8.12 11.70
CA PRO A 125 -10.09 -6.76 11.19
C PRO A 125 -8.63 -6.43 10.87
N LEU A 126 -8.36 -6.24 9.57
CA LEU A 126 -7.04 -5.91 9.05
C LEU A 126 -7.07 -4.55 8.36
N VAL A 127 -6.02 -3.79 8.59
CA VAL A 127 -5.77 -2.52 7.91
C VAL A 127 -4.40 -2.60 7.22
N GLY A 128 -4.42 -2.45 5.89
CA GLY A 128 -3.23 -2.23 5.10
C GLY A 128 -2.94 -0.75 5.01
N VAL A 129 -1.68 -0.34 5.18
CA VAL A 129 -1.29 1.07 5.08
C VAL A 129 -0.13 1.26 4.09
N GLY A 130 -0.25 2.31 3.27
CA GLY A 130 0.83 2.86 2.46
C GLY A 130 1.17 4.25 2.97
N LEU A 131 2.20 4.34 3.80
CA LEU A 131 2.65 5.59 4.40
C LEU A 131 3.23 6.53 3.33
N ARG A 132 3.05 7.82 3.55
CA ARG A 132 3.67 8.87 2.73
C ARG A 132 4.80 9.53 3.50
N GLY A 133 5.87 9.90 2.79
CA GLY A 133 6.95 10.66 3.41
C GLY A 133 7.73 9.88 4.47
N GLU A 134 7.97 8.61 4.25
CA GLU A 134 8.79 7.80 5.15
C GLU A 134 10.27 8.12 4.99
N GLU A 135 10.72 8.35 3.75
CA GLU A 135 12.11 8.55 3.39
C GLU A 135 12.64 9.92 3.84
N SER A 136 13.76 9.92 4.56
CA SER A 136 14.41 11.16 5.02
C SER A 136 15.07 11.99 3.92
N ALA A 137 15.20 11.42 2.71
CA ALA A 137 15.93 12.03 1.60
C ALA A 137 15.34 13.36 1.12
N TRP A 138 14.04 13.61 1.33
CA TRP A 138 13.33 14.77 0.80
C TRP A 138 13.20 15.92 1.79
N PHE A 139 13.04 15.62 3.06
CA PHE A 139 12.79 16.63 4.10
C PHE A 139 13.82 16.58 5.24
N GLY A 140 14.82 15.71 5.15
CA GLY A 140 15.84 15.52 6.18
C GLY A 140 15.35 14.82 7.45
N VAL A 141 14.06 14.48 7.51
CA VAL A 141 13.43 13.72 8.59
C VAL A 141 12.54 12.63 8.00
N PRO A 142 12.53 11.43 8.58
CA PRO A 142 11.64 10.35 8.16
C PRO A 142 10.26 10.43 8.85
N TYR A 143 9.34 9.59 8.39
CA TYR A 143 8.04 9.35 9.02
C TYR A 143 7.16 10.59 9.16
N LEU A 144 6.93 11.30 8.06
CA LEU A 144 6.07 12.49 8.03
C LEU A 144 4.58 12.13 7.90
N GLY A 145 4.27 10.95 7.34
CA GLY A 145 2.93 10.44 7.12
C GLY A 145 2.33 9.63 8.26
#